data_5f13dfd97522738ff2d425d094d682f4
#
_entry.id   5f13dfd97522738ff2d425d094d682f4
#
_cell.length_a   1.000
_cell.length_b   1.000
_cell.length_c   1.000
_cell.angle_alpha   90.00
_cell.angle_beta   90.00
_cell.angle_gamma   90.00
#
_symmetry.space_group_name_H-M   'P 1'
#
loop_
_entity.id
_entity.type
_entity.pdbx_description
1 polymer ?
#
loop_
_entity_poly.entity_id
_entity_poly.type
_entity_poly.pdbx_seq_one_letter_code
_entity_poly.pdbx_strand_id
1 'polypeptide(L)'
;YWRLGQHVGKVVGDRETLYVLNHPARYKLTVPEAIDRVHEIRRFGWTLDAVEVSDTGLYRPLYDTDEIPLARIATDDAHRPPHFGRAWIEVEAPRDRDAIIRAIRAGDFRTVFASRD
;
A
#
# COMPACT_ATOMS: atom_id res chain seq x y z
N TYR A 1 2.51 3.41 -16.78
CA TYR A 1 2.79 2.24 -15.92
C TYR A 1 3.88 1.35 -16.49
N TRP A 2 3.83 1.05 -17.76
CA TRP A 2 4.80 0.14 -18.39
C TRP A 2 6.25 0.66 -18.28
N ARG A 3 6.48 1.95 -18.58
CA ARG A 3 7.80 2.57 -18.45
C ARG A 3 8.30 2.59 -17.01
N LEU A 4 7.42 2.87 -16.06
CA LEU A 4 7.76 2.85 -14.64
C LEU A 4 8.13 1.44 -14.19
N GLY A 5 7.40 0.42 -14.64
CA GLY A 5 7.71 -0.97 -14.35
C GLY A 5 9.07 -1.40 -14.85
N GLN A 6 9.41 -1.02 -16.07
CA GLN A 6 10.74 -1.31 -16.61
C GLN A 6 11.84 -0.64 -15.78
N HIS A 7 11.62 0.61 -15.38
CA HIS A 7 12.57 1.32 -14.54
C HIS A 7 12.76 0.64 -13.18
N VAL A 8 11.67 0.32 -12.51
CA VAL A 8 11.68 -0.39 -11.22
C VAL A 8 12.39 -1.73 -11.36
N GLY A 9 12.09 -2.50 -12.40
CA GLY A 9 12.76 -3.77 -12.67
C GLY A 9 14.29 -3.65 -12.80
N LYS A 10 14.76 -2.57 -13.42
CA LYS A 10 16.20 -2.29 -13.52
C LYS A 10 16.83 -1.97 -12.18
N VAL A 11 16.11 -1.25 -11.33
CA VAL A 11 16.65 -0.81 -10.02
C VAL A 11 16.65 -1.93 -9.00
N VAL A 12 15.54 -2.68 -8.90
CA VAL A 12 15.38 -3.67 -7.82
C VAL A 12 15.92 -5.07 -8.19
N GLY A 13 15.99 -5.41 -9.48
CA GLY A 13 16.44 -6.72 -9.95
C GLY A 13 15.57 -7.85 -9.39
N ASP A 14 16.21 -8.85 -8.76
CA ASP A 14 15.53 -10.02 -8.19
C ASP A 14 14.98 -9.80 -6.79
N ARG A 15 15.14 -8.60 -6.20
CA ARG A 15 14.66 -8.31 -4.86
C ARG A 15 13.14 -8.19 -4.85
N GLU A 16 12.56 -8.55 -3.71
CA GLU A 16 11.12 -8.34 -3.50
C GLU A 16 10.75 -6.86 -3.64
N THR A 17 9.59 -6.60 -4.22
CA THR A 17 9.05 -5.25 -4.39
C THR A 17 7.58 -5.24 -4.02
N LEU A 18 7.17 -4.27 -3.23
CA LEU A 18 5.79 -4.07 -2.85
C LEU A 18 5.19 -2.95 -3.72
N TYR A 19 4.11 -3.28 -4.44
CA TYR A 19 3.38 -2.31 -5.25
C TYR A 19 2.12 -1.87 -4.50
N VAL A 20 1.99 -0.59 -4.27
CA VAL A 20 0.92 -0.02 -3.43
C VAL A 20 0.06 0.95 -4.22
N LEU A 21 -1.25 0.82 -4.07
CA LEU A 21 -2.20 1.85 -4.48
C LEU A 21 -2.25 2.89 -3.34
N ASN A 22 -1.53 4.00 -3.55
CA ASN A 22 -1.41 5.05 -2.54
C ASN A 22 -2.73 5.79 -2.34
N HIS A 23 -3.05 6.05 -1.08
CA HIS A 23 -4.15 6.92 -0.62
C HIS A 23 -5.26 7.18 -1.67
N PRO A 24 -6.05 6.17 -2.04
CA PRO A 24 -7.14 6.38 -3.00
C PRO A 24 -8.16 7.41 -2.50
N ALA A 25 -8.22 7.63 -1.19
CA ALA A 25 -9.05 8.67 -0.58
C ALA A 25 -8.72 10.06 -1.10
N ARG A 26 -7.43 10.35 -1.32
CA ARG A 26 -7.00 11.67 -1.81
C ARG A 26 -7.60 11.99 -3.18
N TYR A 27 -7.76 10.98 -4.01
CA TYR A 27 -8.32 11.11 -5.34
C TYR A 27 -9.82 10.86 -5.38
N LYS A 28 -10.44 10.64 -4.21
CA LYS A 28 -11.87 10.38 -4.07
C LYS A 28 -12.35 9.22 -4.94
N LEU A 29 -11.53 8.19 -5.07
CA LEU A 29 -11.91 7.01 -5.84
C LEU A 29 -13.07 6.29 -5.13
N THR A 30 -14.02 5.81 -5.90
CA THR A 30 -15.00 4.85 -5.39
C THR A 30 -14.34 3.48 -5.25
N VAL A 31 -14.96 2.56 -4.52
CA VAL A 31 -14.43 1.19 -4.41
C VAL A 31 -14.36 0.53 -5.79
N PRO A 32 -15.39 0.60 -6.67
CA PRO A 32 -15.26 0.08 -8.02
C PRO A 32 -14.10 0.68 -8.82
N GLU A 33 -13.86 1.99 -8.68
CA GLU A 33 -12.73 2.65 -9.35
C GLU A 33 -11.38 2.13 -8.84
N ALA A 34 -11.25 1.90 -7.53
CA ALA A 34 -10.05 1.31 -6.96
C ALA A 34 -9.82 -0.11 -7.51
N ILE A 35 -10.87 -0.91 -7.62
CA ILE A 35 -10.81 -2.25 -8.21
C ILE A 35 -10.38 -2.17 -9.68
N ASP A 36 -10.91 -1.21 -10.43
CA ASP A 36 -10.53 -0.99 -11.82
C ASP A 36 -9.03 -0.69 -11.96
N ARG A 37 -8.44 0.06 -11.02
CA ARG A 37 -7.00 0.32 -10.99
C ARG A 37 -6.19 -0.97 -10.86
N VAL A 38 -6.65 -1.89 -10.00
CA VAL A 38 -5.99 -3.20 -9.84
C VAL A 38 -5.94 -3.93 -11.19
N HIS A 39 -7.06 -3.97 -11.89
CA HIS A 39 -7.17 -4.67 -13.19
C HIS A 39 -6.37 -3.97 -14.28
N GLU A 40 -6.41 -2.64 -14.33
CA GLU A 40 -5.68 -1.85 -15.30
C GLU A 40 -4.18 -2.05 -15.17
N ILE A 41 -3.66 -2.00 -13.96
CA ILE A 41 -2.23 -2.18 -13.70
C ILE A 41 -1.79 -3.59 -14.07
N ARG A 42 -2.63 -4.59 -13.82
CA ARG A 42 -2.35 -5.98 -14.21
C ARG A 42 -2.20 -6.12 -15.73
N ARG A 43 -2.97 -5.38 -16.50
CA ARG A 43 -2.82 -5.38 -17.97
C ARG A 43 -1.46 -4.90 -18.44
N PHE A 44 -0.78 -4.07 -17.64
CA PHE A 44 0.58 -3.60 -17.92
C PHE A 44 1.66 -4.54 -17.38
N GLY A 45 1.28 -5.71 -16.86
CA GLY A 45 2.21 -6.73 -16.42
C GLY A 45 2.61 -6.63 -14.95
N TRP A 46 1.92 -5.81 -14.15
CA TRP A 46 2.20 -5.66 -12.71
C TRP A 46 1.04 -6.13 -11.87
N THR A 47 1.35 -6.43 -10.63
CA THR A 47 0.33 -6.79 -9.64
C THR A 47 0.44 -5.87 -8.45
N LEU A 48 -0.61 -5.13 -8.16
CA LEU A 48 -0.71 -4.38 -6.90
C LEU A 48 -0.81 -5.37 -5.75
N ASP A 49 -0.09 -5.08 -4.66
CA ASP A 49 -0.04 -5.92 -3.47
C ASP A 49 -0.88 -5.35 -2.32
N ALA A 50 -0.94 -4.04 -2.22
CA ALA A 50 -1.54 -3.37 -1.08
C ALA A 50 -2.26 -2.08 -1.49
N VAL A 51 -3.20 -1.66 -0.63
CA VAL A 51 -3.89 -0.37 -0.74
C VAL A 51 -3.77 0.36 0.58
N GLU A 52 -3.53 1.67 0.54
CA GLU A 52 -3.54 2.47 1.75
C GLU A 52 -4.98 2.76 2.17
N VAL A 53 -5.31 2.38 3.41
CA VAL A 53 -6.58 2.74 4.05
C VAL A 53 -6.44 4.01 4.89
N SER A 54 -5.40 4.78 4.59
CA SER A 54 -5.08 6.05 5.24
C SER A 54 -4.89 7.16 4.21
N ASP A 55 -5.09 8.39 4.61
CA ASP A 55 -4.73 9.58 3.87
C ASP A 55 -4.17 10.58 4.87
N THR A 56 -2.92 11.01 4.68
CA THR A 56 -2.19 11.85 5.63
C THR A 56 -2.21 11.31 7.07
N GLY A 57 -2.17 9.98 7.20
CA GLY A 57 -2.21 9.30 8.49
C GLY A 57 -3.59 9.15 9.11
N LEU A 58 -4.66 9.60 8.45
CA LEU A 58 -6.02 9.47 8.93
C LEU A 58 -6.68 8.22 8.34
N TYR A 59 -7.39 7.48 9.17
CA TYR A 59 -8.10 6.27 8.75
C TYR A 59 -9.24 6.59 7.79
N ARG A 60 -9.30 5.86 6.67
CA ARG A 60 -10.35 5.99 5.66
C ARG A 60 -11.08 4.65 5.51
N PRO A 61 -12.12 4.42 6.31
CA PRO A 61 -12.78 3.11 6.36
C PRO A 61 -13.39 2.64 5.03
N LEU A 62 -13.71 3.55 4.11
CA LEU A 62 -14.26 3.19 2.81
C LEU A 62 -13.40 2.17 2.07
N TYR A 63 -12.08 2.27 2.20
CA TYR A 63 -11.12 1.41 1.49
C TYR A 63 -10.70 0.18 2.30
N ASP A 64 -11.12 0.09 3.55
CA ASP A 64 -10.86 -1.06 4.42
C ASP A 64 -11.96 -2.10 4.22
N THR A 65 -11.95 -2.73 3.06
CA THR A 65 -12.98 -3.67 2.62
C THR A 65 -12.38 -4.83 1.84
N ASP A 66 -12.93 -6.01 2.02
CA ASP A 66 -12.56 -7.22 1.29
C ASP A 66 -12.90 -7.13 -0.22
N GLU A 67 -13.73 -6.18 -0.62
CA GLU A 67 -14.06 -5.96 -2.02
C GLU A 67 -12.82 -5.57 -2.83
N ILE A 68 -11.87 -4.88 -2.20
CA ILE A 68 -10.57 -4.57 -2.81
C ILE A 68 -9.64 -5.74 -2.49
N PRO A 69 -9.21 -6.52 -3.51
CA PRO A 69 -8.45 -7.76 -3.27
C PRO A 69 -6.96 -7.49 -3.01
N LEU A 70 -6.66 -6.63 -2.06
CA LEU A 70 -5.30 -6.19 -1.71
C LEU A 70 -5.13 -6.19 -0.18
N ALA A 71 -3.88 -6.34 0.27
CA ALA A 71 -3.56 -6.10 1.68
C ALA A 71 -3.84 -4.64 2.01
N ARG A 72 -4.43 -4.38 3.18
CA ARG A 72 -4.81 -3.02 3.59
C ARG A 72 -3.77 -2.50 4.57
N ILE A 73 -2.98 -1.53 4.12
CA ILE A 73 -1.89 -0.94 4.90
C ILE A 73 -2.23 0.49 5.31
N ALA A 74 -1.47 1.01 6.26
CA ALA A 74 -1.53 2.40 6.68
C ALA A 74 -0.15 3.00 6.66
N THR A 75 -0.06 4.25 6.23
CA THR A 75 1.16 5.06 6.29
C THR A 75 0.82 6.46 6.76
N ASP A 76 1.81 7.20 7.22
CA ASP A 76 1.61 8.58 7.66
C ASP A 76 1.73 9.60 6.53
N ASP A 77 2.14 9.17 5.32
CA ASP A 77 2.36 10.06 4.18
C ASP A 77 3.32 11.20 4.54
N ALA A 78 4.37 10.86 5.28
CA ALA A 78 5.27 11.85 5.87
C ALA A 78 6.17 12.51 4.83
N HIS A 79 6.18 13.84 4.82
CA HIS A 79 7.04 14.65 3.98
C HIS A 79 8.01 15.49 4.83
N ARG A 80 7.77 15.60 6.13
CA ARG A 80 8.57 16.36 7.11
C ARG A 80 8.41 15.73 8.49
N PRO A 81 9.36 16.01 9.44
CA PRO A 81 9.32 15.39 10.76
C PRO A 81 8.00 15.47 11.53
N PRO A 82 7.24 16.58 11.52
CA PRO A 82 5.97 16.62 12.22
C PRO A 82 4.93 15.63 11.72
N HIS A 83 5.11 15.05 10.52
CA HIS A 83 4.20 14.05 9.96
C HIS A 83 4.50 12.62 10.43
N PHE A 84 5.69 12.38 11.03
CA PHE A 84 6.10 11.05 11.43
C PHE A 84 5.22 10.51 12.55
N GLY A 85 4.84 9.24 12.44
CA GLY A 85 4.09 8.55 13.49
C GLY A 85 2.59 8.82 13.50
N ARG A 86 2.02 9.29 12.41
CA ARG A 86 0.55 9.48 12.34
C ARG A 86 -0.18 8.16 12.06
N ALA A 87 0.43 7.27 11.30
CA ALA A 87 -0.07 5.92 11.04
C ALA A 87 1.08 5.03 10.60
N TRP A 88 0.98 3.73 10.91
CA TRP A 88 2.00 2.76 10.50
C TRP A 88 1.42 1.35 10.50
N ILE A 89 2.25 0.39 10.07
CA ILE A 89 1.94 -1.02 10.24
C ILE A 89 2.98 -1.66 11.16
N GLU A 90 2.55 -2.68 11.90
CA GLU A 90 3.43 -3.52 12.69
C GLU A 90 3.45 -4.91 12.06
N VAL A 91 4.63 -5.37 11.70
CA VAL A 91 4.81 -6.57 10.88
C VAL A 91 5.44 -7.69 11.70
N GLU A 92 4.87 -8.88 11.62
CA GLU A 92 5.42 -10.10 12.21
C GLU A 92 6.41 -10.75 11.22
N ALA A 93 7.67 -10.32 11.28
CA ALA A 93 8.70 -10.83 10.38
C ALA A 93 10.11 -10.55 10.94
N PRO A 94 11.14 -11.31 10.54
CA PRO A 94 12.51 -10.94 10.80
C PRO A 94 12.84 -9.57 10.21
N ARG A 95 13.85 -8.93 10.75
CA ARG A 95 14.35 -7.64 10.21
C ARG A 95 15.14 -7.86 8.92
N ASP A 96 14.44 -8.32 7.92
CA ASP A 96 14.93 -8.55 6.58
C ASP A 96 13.94 -7.94 5.61
N ARG A 97 14.44 -7.14 4.67
CA ARG A 97 13.62 -6.41 3.72
C ARG A 97 12.64 -7.31 2.96
N ASP A 98 13.14 -8.40 2.41
CA ASP A 98 12.32 -9.29 1.60
C ASP A 98 11.31 -10.06 2.45
N ALA A 99 11.69 -10.45 3.66
CA ALA A 99 10.79 -11.11 4.62
C ALA A 99 9.65 -10.17 5.03
N ILE A 100 9.95 -8.90 5.26
CA ILE A 100 8.93 -7.88 5.61
C ILE A 100 7.95 -7.70 4.45
N ILE A 101 8.43 -7.59 3.23
CA ILE A 101 7.55 -7.43 2.05
C ILE A 101 6.66 -8.66 1.88
N ARG A 102 7.20 -9.87 2.03
CA ARG A 102 6.41 -11.10 1.95
C ARG A 102 5.33 -11.16 3.03
N ALA A 103 5.66 -10.75 4.25
CA ALA A 103 4.69 -10.70 5.35
C ALA A 103 3.56 -9.71 5.06
N ILE A 104 3.87 -8.56 4.49
CA ILE A 104 2.85 -7.58 4.08
C ILE A 104 1.91 -8.18 3.03
N ARG A 105 2.46 -8.84 2.02
CA ARG A 105 1.63 -9.52 1.00
C ARG A 105 0.74 -10.58 1.60
N ALA A 106 1.23 -11.31 2.61
CA ALA A 106 0.47 -12.37 3.27
C ALA A 106 -0.56 -11.85 4.27
N GLY A 107 -0.54 -10.56 4.59
CA GLY A 107 -1.44 -9.99 5.59
C GLY A 107 -0.97 -10.19 7.02
N ASP A 108 0.30 -10.55 7.24
CA ASP A 108 0.89 -10.82 8.56
C ASP A 108 1.33 -9.52 9.23
N PHE A 109 0.40 -8.62 9.40
CA PHE A 109 0.63 -7.32 10.03
C PHE A 109 -0.67 -6.76 10.58
N ARG A 110 -0.55 -5.68 11.34
CA ARG A 110 -1.68 -4.87 11.78
C ARG A 110 -1.44 -3.39 11.48
N THR A 111 -2.52 -2.64 11.28
CA THR A 111 -2.47 -1.20 11.10
C THR A 111 -2.63 -0.51 12.45
N VAL A 112 -1.93 0.61 12.63
CA VAL A 112 -2.01 1.43 13.83
C VAL A 112 -2.20 2.89 13.42
N PHE A 113 -3.15 3.55 14.04
CA PHE A 113 -3.44 4.97 13.81
C PHE A 113 -3.28 5.74 15.13
N ALA A 114 -2.53 6.83 15.09
CA ALA A 114 -2.40 7.72 16.25
C ALA A 114 -3.74 8.40 16.55
N SER A 115 -4.53 8.69 15.51
CA SER A 115 -5.89 9.23 15.64
C SER A 115 -6.77 8.61 14.56
N ARG A 116 -8.00 8.23 14.92
CA ARG A 116 -9.00 7.73 13.95
C ARG A 116 -10.08 8.77 13.64
N ASP A 117 -10.01 9.90 14.29
CA ASP A 117 -10.99 10.98 14.13
C ASP A 117 -10.76 11.83 12.90
#